data_fd8ceab52a25487948d52164cf1bc280
#
_entry.id   fd8ceab52a25487948d52164cf1bc280
#
_cell.length_a   1.000
_cell.length_b   1.000
_cell.length_c   1.000
_cell.angle_alpha   90.00
_cell.angle_beta   90.00
_cell.angle_gamma   90.00
#
_symmetry.space_group_name_H-M   'P 1'
#
loop_
_entity.id
_entity.type
_entity.pdbx_description
1 polymer ?
#
loop_
_entity_poly.entity_id
_entity_poly.type
_entity_poly.pdbx_seq_one_letter_code
_entity_poly.pdbx_strand_id
1 'polypeptide(L)'
;MTIRGWKTRYREIRGIFGYKESDDIASAKKLNSMIEKKFPSSNFKKKIFGKTVFVIGAGPSLDNAVTVIKKYENVTKIVADGAVQAFIKHKIRPDFLITDLDGDIKSIKKIARTNTPIIVHAHGDNTKHLEIVKKFRNKAGTTQSEKFGRLENFGGFTDGDRCVFFAENFKAEKIILIGWTLVIRLVSIQNML
;
A
#
# COMPACT_ATOMS: atom_id res chain seq x y z
N MET A 1 -7.15 5.88 -11.90
CA MET A 1 -8.63 6.05 -11.86
C MET A 1 -9.12 5.56 -10.52
N THR A 2 -9.76 6.39 -9.71
CA THR A 2 -10.26 5.99 -8.38
C THR A 2 -11.45 5.04 -8.56
N ILE A 3 -11.59 4.03 -7.70
CA ILE A 3 -12.71 3.09 -7.75
C ILE A 3 -14.07 3.81 -7.64
N ARG A 4 -15.06 3.28 -8.36
CA ARG A 4 -16.44 3.80 -8.33
C ARG A 4 -16.99 3.79 -6.89
N GLY A 5 -17.54 4.91 -6.46
CA GLY A 5 -18.11 5.06 -5.10
C GLY A 5 -17.07 5.33 -3.99
N TRP A 6 -15.77 5.49 -4.31
CA TRP A 6 -14.76 5.76 -3.30
C TRP A 6 -15.08 6.97 -2.43
N LYS A 7 -15.48 8.10 -3.03
CA LYS A 7 -15.80 9.32 -2.28
C LYS A 7 -16.87 9.10 -1.20
N THR A 8 -17.90 8.31 -1.50
CA THR A 8 -18.96 7.98 -0.54
C THR A 8 -18.39 7.13 0.59
N ARG A 9 -17.69 6.04 0.27
CA ARG A 9 -17.08 5.16 1.27
C ARG A 9 -16.06 5.88 2.15
N TYR A 10 -15.22 6.71 1.55
CA TYR A 10 -14.25 7.50 2.29
C TYR A 10 -14.92 8.45 3.29
N ARG A 11 -16.04 9.09 2.91
CA ARG A 11 -16.83 9.93 3.80
C ARG A 11 -17.43 9.15 4.97
N GLU A 12 -18.00 7.97 4.69
CA GLU A 12 -18.55 7.07 5.71
C GLU A 12 -17.46 6.61 6.69
N ILE A 13 -16.33 6.14 6.19
CA ILE A 13 -15.19 5.70 7.01
C ILE A 13 -14.72 6.84 7.91
N ARG A 14 -14.52 8.04 7.36
CA ARG A 14 -14.14 9.21 8.16
C ARG A 14 -15.15 9.52 9.26
N GLY A 15 -16.45 9.43 8.94
CA GLY A 15 -17.52 9.63 9.92
C GLY A 15 -17.46 8.64 11.08
N ILE A 16 -17.23 7.36 10.79
CA ILE A 16 -17.14 6.28 11.78
C ILE A 16 -15.91 6.47 12.70
N PHE A 17 -14.76 6.82 12.14
CA PHE A 17 -13.50 6.93 12.88
C PHE A 17 -13.19 8.35 13.39
N GLY A 18 -14.03 9.34 13.09
CA GLY A 18 -13.81 10.73 13.49
C GLY A 18 -12.63 11.42 12.78
N TYR A 19 -12.16 10.90 11.64
CA TYR A 19 -11.03 11.48 10.90
C TYR A 19 -11.42 12.78 10.19
N LYS A 20 -10.52 13.77 10.23
CA LYS A 20 -10.72 15.07 9.58
C LYS A 20 -10.10 15.06 8.18
N GLU A 21 -10.90 15.46 7.18
CA GLU A 21 -10.42 15.60 5.81
C GLU A 21 -9.28 16.60 5.66
N SER A 22 -9.31 17.66 6.50
CA SER A 22 -8.24 18.66 6.54
C SER A 22 -6.86 18.05 6.81
N ASP A 23 -6.80 17.02 7.67
CA ASP A 23 -5.55 16.38 8.05
C ASP A 23 -5.02 15.52 6.92
N ASP A 24 -5.91 14.80 6.21
CA ASP A 24 -5.56 14.05 5.00
C ASP A 24 -5.05 14.98 3.89
N ILE A 25 -5.71 16.14 3.69
CA ILE A 25 -5.28 17.14 2.71
C ILE A 25 -3.91 17.72 3.09
N ALA A 26 -3.69 18.02 4.38
CA ALA A 26 -2.40 18.54 4.85
C ALA A 26 -1.28 17.52 4.64
N SER A 27 -1.53 16.24 4.96
CA SER A 27 -0.61 15.15 4.73
C SER A 27 -0.32 14.96 3.24
N ALA A 28 -1.33 14.99 2.38
CA ALA A 28 -1.17 14.91 0.93
C ALA A 28 -0.33 16.06 0.38
N LYS A 29 -0.56 17.32 0.81
CA LYS A 29 0.27 18.47 0.43
C LYS A 29 1.73 18.28 0.85
N LYS A 30 1.96 17.79 2.06
CA LYS A 30 3.31 17.52 2.58
C LYS A 30 4.00 16.42 1.77
N LEU A 31 3.33 15.28 1.51
CA LEU A 31 3.92 14.22 0.68
C LEU A 31 4.20 14.72 -0.74
N ASN A 32 3.27 15.46 -1.36
CA ASN A 32 3.44 15.99 -2.71
C ASN A 32 4.69 16.87 -2.84
N SER A 33 5.05 17.64 -1.81
CA SER A 33 6.28 18.45 -1.81
C SER A 33 7.57 17.63 -1.81
N MET A 34 7.49 16.34 -1.41
CA MET A 34 8.63 15.41 -1.36
C MET A 34 8.72 14.50 -2.59
N ILE A 35 7.66 14.45 -3.41
CA ILE A 35 7.63 13.68 -4.66
C ILE A 35 8.07 14.58 -5.80
N GLU A 36 9.22 14.27 -6.39
CA GLU A 36 9.85 15.09 -7.43
C GLU A 36 9.28 14.81 -8.83
N LYS A 37 8.93 13.55 -9.10
CA LYS A 37 8.50 13.07 -10.43
C LYS A 37 7.00 12.78 -10.46
N LYS A 38 6.40 12.92 -11.63
CA LYS A 38 5.03 12.43 -11.85
C LYS A 38 4.94 10.93 -11.58
N PHE A 39 3.77 10.47 -11.16
CA PHE A 39 3.50 9.06 -10.89
C PHE A 39 3.85 8.20 -12.13
N PRO A 40 4.74 7.18 -12.01
CA PRO A 40 5.30 6.47 -13.17
C PRO A 40 4.37 5.38 -13.70
N SER A 41 3.13 5.75 -14.03
CA SER A 41 2.03 4.83 -14.40
C SER A 41 2.39 3.89 -15.56
N SER A 42 3.11 4.38 -16.58
CA SER A 42 3.51 3.54 -17.72
C SER A 42 4.48 2.43 -17.33
N ASN A 43 5.43 2.72 -16.44
CA ASN A 43 6.40 1.74 -15.95
C ASN A 43 5.74 0.69 -15.05
N PHE A 44 4.79 1.12 -14.22
CA PHE A 44 4.05 0.21 -13.33
C PHE A 44 3.09 -0.66 -14.15
N LYS A 45 2.43 -0.10 -15.16
CA LYS A 45 1.59 -0.84 -16.09
C LYS A 45 2.36 -1.98 -16.77
N LYS A 46 3.58 -1.77 -17.24
CA LYS A 46 4.42 -2.82 -17.86
C LYS A 46 4.65 -4.04 -16.96
N LYS A 47 4.68 -3.84 -15.65
CA LYS A 47 4.87 -4.92 -14.68
C LYS A 47 3.58 -5.65 -14.30
N ILE A 48 2.41 -5.02 -14.46
CA ILE A 48 1.14 -5.51 -13.90
C ILE A 48 0.12 -5.88 -14.97
N PHE A 49 0.00 -5.07 -16.04
CA PHE A 49 -1.04 -5.20 -17.05
C PHE A 49 -1.07 -6.59 -17.71
N GLY A 50 -2.25 -7.23 -17.68
CA GLY A 50 -2.48 -8.54 -18.30
C GLY A 50 -1.67 -9.68 -17.65
N LYS A 51 -1.21 -9.52 -16.41
CA LYS A 51 -0.41 -10.53 -15.71
C LYS A 51 -1.09 -11.01 -14.43
N THR A 52 -0.74 -12.23 -14.04
CA THR A 52 -0.96 -12.68 -12.67
C THR A 52 -0.01 -11.93 -11.74
N VAL A 53 -0.54 -11.44 -10.61
CA VAL A 53 0.25 -10.76 -9.56
C VAL A 53 -0.03 -11.37 -8.20
N PHE A 54 0.95 -11.37 -7.33
CA PHE A 54 0.79 -11.69 -5.91
C PHE A 54 0.62 -10.38 -5.14
N VAL A 55 -0.47 -10.28 -4.37
CA VAL A 55 -0.68 -9.24 -3.37
C VAL A 55 -0.42 -9.86 -1.99
N ILE A 56 0.61 -9.34 -1.33
CA ILE A 56 1.15 -9.93 -0.11
C ILE A 56 0.75 -9.08 1.09
N GLY A 57 -0.06 -9.68 1.97
CA GLY A 57 -0.43 -9.14 3.27
C GLY A 57 0.40 -9.73 4.40
N ALA A 58 0.22 -9.21 5.62
CA ALA A 58 0.97 -9.58 6.82
C ALA A 58 0.25 -10.63 7.71
N GLY A 59 -0.74 -11.34 7.16
CA GLY A 59 -1.48 -12.33 7.93
C GLY A 59 -0.62 -13.54 8.32
N PRO A 60 -1.02 -14.30 9.37
CA PRO A 60 -0.22 -15.40 9.94
C PRO A 60 0.09 -16.53 8.95
N SER A 61 -0.64 -16.64 7.85
CA SER A 61 -0.34 -17.62 6.78
C SER A 61 0.86 -17.24 5.89
N LEU A 62 1.43 -16.05 6.05
CA LEU A 62 2.52 -15.57 5.19
C LEU A 62 3.79 -16.44 5.31
N ASP A 63 4.20 -16.79 6.53
CA ASP A 63 5.42 -17.58 6.73
C ASP A 63 5.35 -18.95 6.02
N ASN A 64 4.17 -19.59 6.02
CA ASN A 64 3.93 -20.84 5.34
C ASN A 64 3.94 -20.69 3.80
N ALA A 65 3.59 -19.51 3.30
CA ALA A 65 3.53 -19.23 1.87
C ALA A 65 4.87 -18.83 1.24
N VAL A 66 5.92 -18.62 2.03
CA VAL A 66 7.23 -18.17 1.54
C VAL A 66 7.80 -19.09 0.47
N THR A 67 7.65 -20.41 0.63
CA THR A 67 8.12 -21.38 -0.38
C THR A 67 7.41 -21.20 -1.72
N VAL A 68 6.11 -20.94 -1.69
CA VAL A 68 5.32 -20.65 -2.90
C VAL A 68 5.80 -19.36 -3.55
N ILE A 69 6.00 -18.29 -2.77
CA ILE A 69 6.47 -17.00 -3.28
C ILE A 69 7.83 -17.16 -3.97
N LYS A 70 8.74 -17.94 -3.40
CA LYS A 70 10.06 -18.23 -3.98
C LYS A 70 9.96 -19.07 -5.26
N LYS A 71 9.08 -20.08 -5.30
CA LYS A 71 8.89 -20.92 -6.49
C LYS A 71 8.44 -20.10 -7.71
N TYR A 72 7.67 -19.03 -7.50
CA TYR A 72 7.14 -18.17 -8.56
C TYR A 72 7.88 -16.83 -8.64
N GLU A 73 9.19 -16.87 -8.86
CA GLU A 73 10.07 -15.68 -8.86
C GLU A 73 9.65 -14.62 -9.88
N ASN A 74 9.16 -15.04 -11.04
CA ASN A 74 8.77 -14.15 -12.14
C ASN A 74 7.40 -13.50 -11.97
N VAL A 75 6.60 -13.92 -10.97
CA VAL A 75 5.30 -13.30 -10.66
C VAL A 75 5.54 -12.00 -9.92
N THR A 76 4.92 -10.92 -10.39
CA THR A 76 5.01 -9.59 -9.75
C THR A 76 4.46 -9.62 -8.34
N LYS A 77 5.24 -9.14 -7.38
CA LYS A 77 4.94 -9.11 -5.94
C LYS A 77 4.67 -7.69 -5.50
N ILE A 78 3.41 -7.40 -5.16
CA ILE A 78 2.94 -6.14 -4.58
C ILE A 78 2.76 -6.39 -3.08
N VAL A 79 3.55 -5.72 -2.26
CA VAL A 79 3.72 -6.06 -0.84
C VAL A 79 3.23 -4.92 0.04
N ALA A 80 2.34 -5.21 0.98
CA ALA A 80 1.98 -4.30 2.06
C ALA A 80 3.13 -4.21 3.08
N ASP A 81 3.30 -3.08 3.72
CA ASP A 81 4.48 -2.83 4.56
C ASP A 81 4.61 -3.78 5.76
N GLY A 82 3.51 -4.20 6.38
CA GLY A 82 3.54 -5.21 7.43
C GLY A 82 4.17 -6.55 7.02
N ALA A 83 4.18 -6.88 5.71
CA ALA A 83 4.79 -8.10 5.18
C ALA A 83 6.29 -7.97 4.87
N VAL A 84 6.83 -6.77 4.91
CA VAL A 84 8.20 -6.47 4.45
C VAL A 84 9.28 -7.18 5.29
N GLN A 85 9.05 -7.37 6.59
CA GLN A 85 9.99 -8.09 7.44
C GLN A 85 10.20 -9.53 6.99
N ALA A 86 9.12 -10.24 6.62
CA ALA A 86 9.20 -11.61 6.09
C ALA A 86 10.00 -11.64 4.78
N PHE A 87 9.79 -10.67 3.90
CA PHE A 87 10.54 -10.56 2.64
C PHE A 87 12.05 -10.39 2.87
N ILE A 88 12.44 -9.52 3.81
CA ILE A 88 13.85 -9.32 4.17
C ILE A 88 14.44 -10.58 4.81
N LYS A 89 13.74 -11.18 5.79
CA LYS A 89 14.16 -12.43 6.46
C LYS A 89 14.45 -13.53 5.46
N HIS A 90 13.61 -13.68 4.46
CA HIS A 90 13.71 -14.73 3.46
C HIS A 90 14.46 -14.33 2.19
N LYS A 91 15.08 -13.13 2.16
CA LYS A 91 15.85 -12.58 1.03
C LYS A 91 15.03 -12.51 -0.28
N ILE A 92 13.75 -12.24 -0.18
CA ILE A 92 12.84 -12.04 -1.31
C ILE A 92 12.78 -10.55 -1.60
N ARG A 93 12.84 -10.18 -2.88
CA ARG A 93 12.70 -8.78 -3.29
C ARG A 93 11.25 -8.49 -3.70
N PRO A 94 10.59 -7.47 -3.12
CA PRO A 94 9.30 -7.00 -3.63
C PRO A 94 9.49 -6.27 -4.96
N ASP A 95 8.49 -6.38 -5.86
CA ASP A 95 8.42 -5.56 -7.07
C ASP A 95 7.82 -4.19 -6.79
N PHE A 96 6.92 -4.12 -5.80
CA PHE A 96 6.33 -2.90 -5.27
C PHE A 96 6.15 -3.03 -3.76
N LEU A 97 6.40 -1.97 -3.03
CA LEU A 97 6.04 -1.82 -1.62
C LEU A 97 5.01 -0.70 -1.50
N ILE A 98 3.89 -0.98 -0.86
CA ILE A 98 2.87 0.02 -0.51
C ILE A 98 2.89 0.20 1.00
N THR A 99 2.95 1.45 1.46
CA THR A 99 3.14 1.77 2.88
C THR A 99 2.55 3.12 3.24
N ASP A 100 1.93 3.22 4.40
CA ASP A 100 1.64 4.48 5.08
C ASP A 100 2.65 4.80 6.20
N LEU A 101 3.76 4.02 6.26
CA LEU A 101 4.90 4.23 7.16
C LEU A 101 4.62 3.89 8.63
N ASP A 102 3.62 3.06 8.91
CA ASP A 102 3.31 2.56 10.27
C ASP A 102 3.93 1.19 10.56
N GLY A 103 4.44 0.49 9.54
CA GLY A 103 5.14 -0.77 9.66
C GLY A 103 6.57 -0.65 10.21
N ASP A 104 7.39 -1.74 10.07
CA ASP A 104 8.79 -1.71 10.52
C ASP A 104 9.66 -0.77 9.67
N ILE A 105 9.87 0.42 10.17
CA ILE A 105 10.66 1.48 9.53
C ILE A 105 12.08 1.03 9.17
N LYS A 106 12.69 0.11 9.94
CA LYS A 106 14.03 -0.41 9.62
C LYS A 106 14.00 -1.23 8.33
N SER A 107 12.98 -2.06 8.18
CA SER A 107 12.77 -2.87 6.98
C SER A 107 12.38 -2.02 5.76
N ILE A 108 11.49 -1.06 5.93
CA ILE A 108 11.11 -0.11 4.88
C ILE A 108 12.37 0.64 4.38
N LYS A 109 13.22 1.15 5.29
CA LYS A 109 14.49 1.82 4.93
C LYS A 109 15.47 0.91 4.19
N LYS A 110 15.50 -0.40 4.47
CA LYS A 110 16.33 -1.35 3.70
C LYS A 110 15.84 -1.45 2.26
N ILE A 111 14.52 -1.60 2.04
CA ILE A 111 13.92 -1.63 0.71
C ILE A 111 14.12 -0.28 -0.01
N ALA A 112 14.02 0.83 0.70
CA ALA A 112 14.16 2.19 0.14
C ALA A 112 15.55 2.50 -0.45
N ARG A 113 16.56 1.74 -0.07
CA ARG A 113 17.92 1.84 -0.65
C ARG A 113 18.06 1.06 -1.96
N THR A 114 17.09 0.23 -2.29
CA THR A 114 17.04 -0.55 -3.55
C THR A 114 16.33 0.22 -4.66
N ASN A 115 16.22 -0.39 -5.84
CA ASN A 115 15.43 0.15 -6.94
C ASN A 115 13.93 -0.24 -6.87
N THR A 116 13.49 -0.89 -5.80
CA THR A 116 12.08 -1.24 -5.62
C THR A 116 11.25 0.05 -5.50
N PRO A 117 10.22 0.24 -6.32
CA PRO A 117 9.28 1.34 -6.17
C PRO A 117 8.54 1.25 -4.84
N ILE A 118 8.58 2.33 -4.07
CA ILE A 118 7.80 2.47 -2.84
C ILE A 118 6.67 3.46 -3.10
N ILE A 119 5.46 2.99 -2.97
CA ILE A 119 4.25 3.80 -3.08
C ILE A 119 3.86 4.22 -1.66
N VAL A 120 4.17 5.46 -1.33
CA VAL A 120 3.85 6.02 -0.02
C VAL A 120 2.45 6.58 -0.03
N HIS A 121 1.65 6.20 0.95
CA HIS A 121 0.31 6.72 1.14
C HIS A 121 0.31 7.83 2.19
N ALA A 122 -0.31 8.97 1.87
CA ALA A 122 -0.50 10.08 2.79
C ALA A 122 -1.91 10.09 3.37
N HIS A 123 -2.01 10.10 4.69
CA HIS A 123 -3.24 10.33 5.45
C HIS A 123 -2.93 11.11 6.75
N GLY A 124 -3.96 11.59 7.46
CA GLY A 124 -3.78 12.50 8.61
C GLY A 124 -2.80 11.99 9.66
N ASP A 125 -2.91 10.70 10.01
CA ASP A 125 -2.16 10.12 11.13
C ASP A 125 -0.68 9.96 10.84
N ASN A 126 -0.27 9.81 9.55
CA ASN A 126 1.14 9.57 9.22
C ASN A 126 1.93 10.83 8.85
N THR A 127 1.34 12.01 8.94
CA THR A 127 1.97 13.28 8.56
C THR A 127 3.35 13.50 9.19
N LYS A 128 3.55 13.05 10.44
CA LYS A 128 4.82 13.16 11.17
C LYS A 128 5.91 12.24 10.59
N HIS A 129 5.52 11.11 10.03
CA HIS A 129 6.45 10.09 9.51
C HIS A 129 6.91 10.36 8.08
N LEU A 130 6.25 11.24 7.32
CA LEU A 130 6.54 11.49 5.91
C LEU A 130 7.96 11.99 5.63
N GLU A 131 8.65 12.63 6.59
CA GLU A 131 9.99 13.18 6.39
C GLU A 131 11.03 12.15 5.90
N ILE A 132 10.86 10.87 6.27
CA ILE A 132 11.77 9.81 5.82
C ILE A 132 11.71 9.55 4.31
N VAL A 133 10.59 9.92 3.66
CA VAL A 133 10.36 9.72 2.22
C VAL A 133 11.39 10.46 1.37
N LYS A 134 11.92 11.57 1.88
CA LYS A 134 13.00 12.31 1.20
C LYS A 134 14.22 11.44 0.91
N LYS A 135 14.47 10.42 1.74
CA LYS A 135 15.61 9.50 1.62
C LYS A 135 15.32 8.28 0.74
N PHE A 136 14.10 8.12 0.22
CA PHE A 136 13.74 6.97 -0.60
C PHE A 136 14.22 7.19 -2.04
N ARG A 137 14.94 6.19 -2.57
CA ARG A 137 15.55 6.27 -3.90
C ARG A 137 14.52 6.24 -5.03
N ASN A 138 13.52 5.37 -4.92
CA ASN A 138 12.47 5.21 -5.92
C ASN A 138 11.11 5.30 -5.23
N LYS A 139 10.45 6.44 -5.34
CA LYS A 139 9.24 6.78 -4.61
C LYS A 139 8.15 7.30 -5.52
N ALA A 140 6.92 6.97 -5.19
CA ALA A 140 5.69 7.53 -5.75
C ALA A 140 4.71 7.79 -4.59
N GLY A 141 3.75 8.67 -4.78
CA GLY A 141 2.83 9.03 -3.71
C GLY A 141 1.37 8.77 -4.07
N THR A 142 0.61 8.38 -3.05
CA THR A 142 -0.85 8.26 -3.10
C THR A 142 -1.49 8.97 -1.92
N THR A 143 -2.78 9.23 -2.03
CA THR A 143 -3.61 9.81 -0.98
C THR A 143 -4.99 9.17 -0.99
N GLN A 144 -5.69 9.18 0.13
CA GLN A 144 -7.08 8.73 0.21
C GLN A 144 -8.09 9.85 -0.06
N SER A 145 -7.66 11.11 0.01
CA SER A 145 -8.45 12.28 -0.38
C SER A 145 -8.51 12.42 -1.91
N GLU A 146 -8.96 13.57 -2.43
CA GLU A 146 -8.89 13.82 -3.87
C GLU A 146 -7.44 13.81 -4.37
N LYS A 147 -7.27 13.36 -5.63
CA LYS A 147 -5.98 13.40 -6.31
C LYS A 147 -5.40 14.81 -6.25
N PHE A 148 -4.14 14.93 -5.85
CA PHE A 148 -3.47 16.20 -5.66
C PHE A 148 -2.05 16.20 -6.25
N GLY A 149 -1.78 17.13 -7.14
CA GLY A 149 -0.43 17.32 -7.69
C GLY A 149 0.13 16.07 -8.38
N ARG A 150 1.18 15.49 -7.80
CA ARG A 150 1.85 14.27 -8.27
C ARG A 150 1.35 13.00 -7.61
N LEU A 151 0.40 13.13 -6.68
CA LEU A 151 -0.18 11.99 -5.97
C LEU A 151 -1.38 11.43 -6.75
N GLU A 152 -1.50 10.11 -6.73
CA GLU A 152 -2.67 9.40 -7.25
C GLU A 152 -3.59 8.95 -6.10
N ASN A 153 -4.83 8.59 -6.45
CA ASN A 153 -5.76 7.93 -5.56
C ASN A 153 -6.37 6.73 -6.28
N PHE A 154 -6.04 5.54 -5.83
CA PHE A 154 -6.59 4.28 -6.37
C PHE A 154 -7.71 3.72 -5.49
N GLY A 155 -7.95 4.29 -4.32
CA GLY A 155 -8.79 3.76 -3.27
C GLY A 155 -8.01 2.86 -2.31
N GLY A 156 -8.74 2.28 -1.36
CA GLY A 156 -8.17 1.47 -0.29
C GLY A 156 -7.96 2.27 1.00
N PHE A 157 -8.09 1.58 2.13
CA PHE A 157 -7.99 2.18 3.44
C PHE A 157 -6.83 1.61 4.28
N THR A 158 -6.47 0.36 4.05
CA THR A 158 -5.30 -0.30 4.63
C THR A 158 -4.27 -0.56 3.54
N ASP A 159 -3.01 -0.82 3.90
CA ASP A 159 -1.99 -1.10 2.89
C ASP A 159 -2.27 -2.38 2.11
N GLY A 160 -2.91 -3.35 2.75
CA GLY A 160 -3.34 -4.57 2.08
C GLY A 160 -4.32 -4.29 0.95
N ASP A 161 -5.45 -3.65 1.23
CA ASP A 161 -6.46 -3.38 0.19
C ASP A 161 -5.98 -2.34 -0.83
N ARG A 162 -5.11 -1.38 -0.43
CA ARG A 162 -4.40 -0.49 -1.38
C ARG A 162 -3.58 -1.27 -2.39
N CYS A 163 -2.92 -2.37 -1.97
CA CYS A 163 -2.21 -3.27 -2.89
C CYS A 163 -3.16 -3.90 -3.91
N VAL A 164 -4.35 -4.33 -3.49
CA VAL A 164 -5.37 -4.91 -4.38
C VAL A 164 -5.85 -3.87 -5.39
N PHE A 165 -6.24 -2.68 -4.91
CA PHE A 165 -6.73 -1.62 -5.79
C PHE A 165 -5.64 -1.08 -6.72
N PHE A 166 -4.39 -1.09 -6.28
CA PHE A 166 -3.25 -0.77 -7.14
C PHE A 166 -3.12 -1.78 -8.28
N ALA A 167 -3.17 -3.08 -7.99
CA ALA A 167 -3.12 -4.14 -9.00
C ALA A 167 -4.30 -4.04 -9.98
N GLU A 168 -5.51 -3.83 -9.46
CA GLU A 168 -6.73 -3.66 -10.26
C GLU A 168 -6.66 -2.43 -11.17
N ASN A 169 -6.22 -1.29 -10.65
CA ASN A 169 -6.08 -0.06 -11.42
C ASN A 169 -5.16 -0.23 -12.63
N PHE A 170 -4.10 -1.02 -12.50
CA PHE A 170 -3.18 -1.36 -13.58
C PHE A 170 -3.61 -2.57 -14.40
N LYS A 171 -4.84 -3.07 -14.20
CA LYS A 171 -5.46 -4.16 -14.97
C LYS A 171 -4.63 -5.44 -14.92
N ALA A 172 -4.29 -5.89 -13.71
CA ALA A 172 -3.82 -7.26 -13.51
C ALA A 172 -4.88 -8.24 -14.03
N GLU A 173 -4.45 -9.30 -14.73
CA GLU A 173 -5.35 -10.34 -15.21
C GLU A 173 -5.89 -11.20 -14.05
N LYS A 174 -4.98 -11.51 -13.11
CA LYS A 174 -5.31 -12.28 -11.90
C LYS A 174 -4.58 -11.72 -10.70
N ILE A 175 -5.29 -11.56 -9.60
CA ILE A 175 -4.74 -11.15 -8.31
C ILE A 175 -4.82 -12.35 -7.36
N ILE A 176 -3.67 -12.82 -6.87
CA ILE A 176 -3.58 -13.90 -5.89
C ILE A 176 -3.17 -13.29 -4.55
N LEU A 177 -4.04 -13.42 -3.55
CA LEU A 177 -3.82 -12.93 -2.19
C LEU A 177 -2.99 -13.94 -1.41
N ILE A 178 -1.89 -13.52 -0.82
CA ILE A 178 -0.99 -14.33 0.00
C ILE A 178 -0.75 -13.62 1.34
N GLY A 179 -0.81 -14.36 2.44
CA GLY A 179 -0.74 -13.75 3.78
C GLY A 179 -2.01 -12.99 4.16
N TRP A 180 -3.15 -13.40 3.61
CA TRP A 180 -4.46 -12.86 3.92
C TRP A 180 -5.28 -13.93 4.65
N THR A 181 -5.19 -13.92 5.98
CA THR A 181 -6.02 -14.80 6.78
C THR A 181 -7.26 -14.02 7.19
N LEU A 182 -8.36 -14.28 6.50
CA LEU A 182 -9.66 -13.72 6.85
C LEU A 182 -10.23 -14.51 8.02
N VAL A 183 -9.94 -14.11 9.24
CA VAL A 183 -10.59 -14.65 10.45
C VAL A 183 -11.74 -13.71 10.80
N ILE A 184 -12.97 -14.17 10.62
CA ILE A 184 -14.14 -13.49 11.17
C ILE A 184 -14.15 -13.80 12.68
N ARG A 185 -13.59 -12.92 13.50
CA ARG A 185 -13.93 -12.88 14.93
C ARG A 185 -15.24 -12.12 15.06
N LEU A 186 -16.30 -12.83 15.40
CA LEU A 186 -17.51 -12.21 15.95
C LEU A 186 -17.12 -11.60 17.30
N VAL A 187 -16.80 -10.33 17.31
CA VAL A 187 -16.70 -9.56 18.57
C VAL A 187 -18.14 -9.31 18.99
N SER A 188 -18.57 -9.97 20.07
CA SER A 188 -19.87 -9.65 20.66
C SER A 188 -19.82 -8.21 21.17
N ILE A 189 -20.71 -7.37 20.66
CA ILE A 189 -20.85 -5.94 20.99
C ILE A 189 -21.38 -5.73 22.41
N GLN A 190 -21.46 -6.76 23.24
CA GLN A 190 -22.00 -6.69 24.60
C GLN A 190 -21.18 -5.89 25.62
N ASN A 191 -19.99 -5.40 25.27
CA ASN A 191 -19.14 -4.63 26.19
C ASN A 191 -18.91 -3.18 25.75
N MET A 192 -19.78 -2.60 24.93
CA MET A 192 -19.71 -1.20 24.49
C MET A 192 -20.94 -0.36 24.89
N LEU A 193 -21.60 -0.70 26.00
CA LEU A 193 -22.61 0.17 26.63
C LEU A 193 -22.21 0.51 28.06
#